data_2d909896743961e16bac9f3b4123e979
#
_entry.id   2d909896743961e16bac9f3b4123e979
#
_cell.length_a   1.000
_cell.length_b   1.000
_cell.length_c   1.000
_cell.angle_alpha   90.00
_cell.angle_beta   90.00
_cell.angle_gamma   90.00
#
_symmetry.space_group_name_H-M   'P 1'
#
loop_
_entity.id
_entity.type
_entity.pdbx_description
1 polymer ?
#
loop_
_entity_poly.entity_id
_entity_poly.type
_entity_poly.pdbx_seq_one_letter_code
_entity_poly.pdbx_strand_id
1 'polypeptide(L)'
;MTPAQAAAYERDGFVVVRGLFDAEETSLLRRAMEEDPAVRGHVIDRRDQEGRSTRIALWNRAGDSVYGLAARCARMVDTAEALLGGEAYHFQSKLTAKDPEVGGAWEWHQDYGYWYHNGCLEPLMFSCMVALDRTTRANGCLQLVRGSHRLGRIDHVKLTATQNEADPARMEWILARHEVFHAEMEPGDGLFFHCNTLHRSDANRSPDRRWTLLVCYNAARNDALRREDDRSYVPLDKVDDGALKRAGLRFAGGSGAEHFTSKPYVPDVAAAARRAER
;
A
#
# COMPACT_ATOMS: atom_id res chain seq x y z
N MET A 1 14.88 -4.12 -10.43
CA MET A 1 14.05 -5.31 -10.78
C MET A 1 14.71 -6.09 -11.89
N THR A 2 14.75 -7.44 -11.81
CA THR A 2 15.30 -8.30 -12.88
C THR A 2 14.28 -8.49 -14.00
N PRO A 3 14.70 -8.88 -15.23
CA PRO A 3 13.74 -9.19 -16.32
C PRO A 3 12.71 -10.26 -15.96
N ALA A 4 13.11 -11.29 -15.20
CA ALA A 4 12.21 -12.35 -14.74
C ALA A 4 11.16 -11.82 -13.75
N GLN A 5 11.54 -10.90 -12.86
CA GLN A 5 10.60 -10.23 -11.94
C GLN A 5 9.64 -9.33 -12.70
N ALA A 6 10.11 -8.58 -13.70
CA ALA A 6 9.24 -7.74 -14.54
C ALA A 6 8.22 -8.61 -15.31
N ALA A 7 8.66 -9.72 -15.90
CA ALA A 7 7.77 -10.66 -16.58
C ALA A 7 6.73 -11.29 -15.62
N ALA A 8 7.11 -11.59 -14.38
CA ALA A 8 6.19 -12.10 -13.36
C ALA A 8 5.14 -11.03 -12.98
N TYR A 9 5.56 -9.78 -12.78
CA TYR A 9 4.65 -8.67 -12.50
C TYR A 9 3.64 -8.45 -13.65
N GLU A 10 4.13 -8.45 -14.89
CA GLU A 10 3.27 -8.30 -16.09
C GLU A 10 2.25 -9.44 -16.21
N ARG A 11 2.66 -10.68 -15.92
CA ARG A 11 1.80 -11.86 -16.01
C ARG A 11 0.78 -11.92 -14.87
N ASP A 12 1.22 -11.72 -13.63
CA ASP A 12 0.44 -12.00 -12.42
C ASP A 12 -0.21 -10.74 -11.82
N GLY A 13 0.26 -9.53 -12.17
CA GLY A 13 -0.11 -8.25 -11.57
C GLY A 13 0.64 -7.95 -10.28
N PHE A 14 1.58 -8.81 -9.88
CA PHE A 14 2.41 -8.62 -8.70
C PHE A 14 3.70 -9.46 -8.77
N VAL A 15 4.68 -9.09 -7.94
CA VAL A 15 5.92 -9.85 -7.76
C VAL A 15 6.48 -9.66 -6.36
N VAL A 16 7.01 -10.72 -5.76
CA VAL A 16 7.75 -10.67 -4.50
C VAL A 16 9.25 -10.54 -4.82
N VAL A 17 9.88 -9.53 -4.24
CA VAL A 17 11.33 -9.30 -4.29
C VAL A 17 11.90 -9.63 -2.92
N ARG A 18 12.67 -10.72 -2.83
CA ARG A 18 13.28 -11.16 -1.58
C ARG A 18 14.44 -10.26 -1.19
N GLY A 19 14.52 -9.91 0.10
CA GLY A 19 15.59 -9.08 0.64
C GLY A 19 15.68 -7.69 0.00
N LEU A 20 14.54 -7.07 -0.32
CA LEU A 20 14.49 -5.71 -0.89
C LEU A 20 15.16 -4.70 0.05
N PHE A 21 14.94 -4.86 1.34
CA PHE A 21 15.63 -4.17 2.42
C PHE A 21 16.37 -5.19 3.28
N ASP A 22 17.60 -4.89 3.69
CA ASP A 22 18.34 -5.78 4.55
C ASP A 22 17.90 -5.69 6.03
N ALA A 23 18.53 -6.50 6.88
CA ALA A 23 18.14 -6.61 8.29
C ALA A 23 18.32 -5.30 9.08
N GLU A 24 19.36 -4.52 8.76
CA GLU A 24 19.59 -3.23 9.42
C GLU A 24 18.54 -2.19 9.00
N GLU A 25 18.28 -2.07 7.72
CA GLU A 25 17.26 -1.17 7.16
C GLU A 25 15.86 -1.51 7.69
N THR A 26 15.52 -2.80 7.68
CA THR A 26 14.25 -3.31 8.21
C THR A 26 14.11 -3.02 9.70
N SER A 27 15.19 -3.16 10.47
CA SER A 27 15.23 -2.83 11.89
C SER A 27 14.99 -1.32 12.13
N LEU A 28 15.59 -0.45 11.32
CA LEU A 28 15.35 1.00 11.41
C LEU A 28 13.90 1.36 11.13
N LEU A 29 13.30 0.80 10.07
CA LEU A 29 11.90 1.02 9.72
C LEU A 29 10.95 0.53 10.82
N ARG A 30 11.21 -0.66 11.38
CA ARG A 30 10.40 -1.23 12.46
C ARG A 30 10.50 -0.42 13.75
N ARG A 31 11.71 -0.05 14.16
CA ARG A 31 11.93 0.79 15.34
C ARG A 31 11.26 2.15 15.18
N ALA A 32 11.34 2.76 14.01
CA ALA A 32 10.63 4.00 13.75
C ALA A 32 9.11 3.82 13.95
N MET A 33 8.52 2.73 13.45
CA MET A 33 7.10 2.44 13.66
C MET A 33 6.73 2.28 15.14
N GLU A 34 7.64 1.76 15.94
CA GLU A 34 7.46 1.60 17.40
C GLU A 34 7.65 2.90 18.17
N GLU A 35 8.62 3.72 17.79
CA GLU A 35 9.14 4.82 18.62
C GLU A 35 8.70 6.21 18.14
N ASP A 36 8.31 6.37 16.84
CA ASP A 36 8.01 7.67 16.24
C ASP A 36 6.76 8.33 16.84
N PRO A 37 6.87 9.49 17.51
CA PRO A 37 5.72 10.19 18.07
C PRO A 37 4.72 10.66 17.00
N ALA A 38 5.18 11.01 15.79
CA ALA A 38 4.31 11.44 14.71
C ALA A 38 3.43 10.29 14.22
N VAL A 39 3.99 9.09 14.06
CA VAL A 39 3.23 7.88 13.74
C VAL A 39 2.20 7.60 14.80
N ARG A 40 2.60 7.57 16.09
CA ARG A 40 1.67 7.31 17.21
C ARG A 40 0.53 8.34 17.30
N GLY A 41 0.82 9.60 17.03
CA GLY A 41 -0.16 10.69 17.07
C GLY A 41 -1.18 10.66 15.92
N HIS A 42 -0.90 9.91 14.85
CA HIS A 42 -1.74 9.85 13.65
C HIS A 42 -2.27 8.45 13.33
N VAL A 43 -2.23 7.55 14.30
CA VAL A 43 -2.82 6.21 14.16
C VAL A 43 -4.34 6.30 14.05
N ILE A 44 -4.88 5.60 13.08
CA ILE A 44 -6.31 5.46 12.81
C ILE A 44 -6.68 3.98 12.88
N ASP A 45 -7.74 3.67 13.62
CA ASP A 45 -8.31 2.33 13.69
C ASP A 45 -9.23 2.07 12.50
N ARG A 46 -8.94 1.01 11.76
CA ARG A 46 -9.78 0.50 10.69
C ARG A 46 -10.44 -0.80 11.14
N ARG A 47 -11.74 -0.73 11.39
CA ARG A 47 -12.50 -1.88 11.87
C ARG A 47 -13.04 -2.72 10.72
N ASP A 48 -12.91 -4.03 10.85
CA ASP A 48 -13.56 -5.01 9.99
C ASP A 48 -15.01 -5.26 10.43
N GLN A 49 -15.68 -6.21 9.76
CA GLN A 49 -17.07 -6.58 10.07
C GLN A 49 -17.24 -7.22 11.44
N GLU A 50 -16.19 -7.86 11.98
CA GLU A 50 -16.17 -8.47 13.31
C GLU A 50 -15.79 -7.46 14.42
N GLY A 51 -15.54 -6.18 14.06
CA GLY A 51 -15.12 -5.14 14.99
C GLY A 51 -13.65 -5.17 15.38
N ARG A 52 -12.84 -6.09 14.79
CA ARG A 52 -11.39 -6.17 14.98
C ARG A 52 -10.71 -5.00 14.29
N SER A 53 -9.63 -4.50 14.86
CA SER A 53 -8.96 -3.30 14.37
C SER A 53 -7.63 -3.59 13.69
N THR A 54 -7.43 -3.01 12.50
CA THR A 54 -6.10 -2.80 11.92
C THR A 54 -5.72 -1.33 12.15
N ARG A 55 -4.61 -1.10 12.81
CA ARG A 55 -4.08 0.25 13.02
C ARG A 55 -3.29 0.69 11.80
N ILE A 56 -3.57 1.91 11.32
CA ILE A 56 -2.85 2.50 10.19
C ILE A 56 -2.39 3.91 10.53
N ALA A 57 -1.23 4.31 10.02
CA ALA A 57 -0.82 5.70 9.87
C ALA A 57 -0.56 5.96 8.40
N LEU A 58 -1.09 7.05 7.84
CA LEU A 58 -1.06 7.35 6.42
C LEU A 58 -0.58 8.77 6.18
N TRP A 59 0.28 8.97 5.17
CA TRP A 59 0.78 10.28 4.75
C TRP A 59 1.00 10.36 3.23
N ASN A 60 0.99 11.59 2.70
CA ASN A 60 0.94 11.84 1.27
C ASN A 60 2.24 12.45 0.68
N ARG A 61 3.29 12.65 1.49
CA ARG A 61 4.60 13.16 1.06
C ARG A 61 5.70 12.26 1.58
N ALA A 62 6.71 11.99 0.77
CA ALA A 62 7.78 11.09 1.18
C ALA A 62 8.60 11.62 2.37
N GLY A 63 8.87 12.92 2.45
CA GLY A 63 9.67 13.51 3.52
C GLY A 63 11.10 12.98 3.63
N ASP A 64 11.75 13.28 4.76
CA ASP A 64 13.15 12.93 5.05
C ASP A 64 13.31 11.93 6.20
N SER A 65 12.22 11.39 6.73
CA SER A 65 12.27 10.31 7.72
C SER A 65 12.79 9.01 7.11
N VAL A 66 13.02 7.99 7.95
CA VAL A 66 13.41 6.66 7.45
C VAL A 66 12.40 6.11 6.44
N TYR A 67 11.11 6.43 6.58
CA TYR A 67 10.08 6.02 5.63
C TYR A 67 10.19 6.75 4.30
N GLY A 68 10.44 8.06 4.35
CA GLY A 68 10.63 8.89 3.18
C GLY A 68 11.90 8.51 2.41
N LEU A 69 12.98 8.23 3.14
CA LEU A 69 14.22 7.74 2.53
C LEU A 69 14.02 6.36 1.90
N ALA A 70 13.28 5.44 2.55
CA ALA A 70 12.91 4.15 1.96
C ALA A 70 12.09 4.33 0.68
N ALA A 71 11.13 5.27 0.66
CA ALA A 71 10.31 5.55 -0.52
C ALA A 71 11.10 6.20 -1.67
N ARG A 72 12.20 6.90 -1.38
CA ARG A 72 13.02 7.63 -2.37
C ARG A 72 14.33 6.95 -2.73
N CYS A 73 14.68 5.81 -2.10
CA CYS A 73 15.92 5.11 -2.45
C CYS A 73 15.88 4.57 -3.89
N ALA A 74 17.06 4.52 -4.53
CA ALA A 74 17.21 4.24 -5.96
C ALA A 74 16.50 2.93 -6.36
N ARG A 75 16.66 1.83 -5.60
CA ARG A 75 16.03 0.54 -5.89
C ARG A 75 14.50 0.62 -5.92
N MET A 76 13.87 1.51 -5.14
CA MET A 76 12.42 1.71 -5.15
C MET A 76 11.99 2.58 -6.32
N VAL A 77 12.66 3.72 -6.52
CA VAL A 77 12.30 4.68 -7.58
C VAL A 77 12.59 4.11 -8.97
N ASP A 78 13.75 3.49 -9.19
CA ASP A 78 14.09 2.85 -10.48
C ASP A 78 13.09 1.73 -10.82
N THR A 79 12.63 0.98 -9.81
CA THR A 79 11.57 -0.02 -10.00
C THR A 79 10.25 0.64 -10.36
N ALA A 80 9.90 1.76 -9.69
CA ALA A 80 8.69 2.51 -9.97
C ALA A 80 8.68 3.04 -11.42
N GLU A 81 9.76 3.68 -11.82
CA GLU A 81 9.93 4.24 -13.16
C GLU A 81 9.88 3.14 -14.24
N ALA A 82 10.50 1.99 -13.98
CA ALA A 82 10.47 0.85 -14.90
C ALA A 82 9.05 0.25 -15.04
N LEU A 83 8.30 0.08 -13.94
CA LEU A 83 6.95 -0.49 -13.96
C LEU A 83 5.92 0.48 -14.55
N LEU A 84 6.09 1.79 -14.37
CA LEU A 84 5.16 2.81 -14.86
C LEU A 84 5.54 3.34 -16.25
N GLY A 85 6.70 2.94 -16.77
CA GLY A 85 7.17 3.34 -18.09
C GLY A 85 7.50 4.81 -18.20
N GLY A 86 8.15 5.39 -17.17
CA GLY A 86 8.59 6.77 -17.12
C GLY A 86 8.59 7.33 -15.70
N GLU A 87 8.76 8.64 -15.58
CA GLU A 87 8.85 9.35 -14.32
C GLU A 87 7.67 9.00 -13.39
N ALA A 88 8.01 8.69 -12.14
CA ALA A 88 7.07 8.35 -11.07
C ALA A 88 7.16 9.36 -9.93
N TYR A 89 6.07 9.49 -9.17
CA TYR A 89 6.07 10.26 -7.93
C TYR A 89 5.45 9.48 -6.79
N HIS A 90 5.80 9.86 -5.56
CA HIS A 90 5.22 9.31 -4.35
C HIS A 90 3.77 9.79 -4.20
N PHE A 91 2.83 8.85 -4.23
CA PHE A 91 1.41 9.17 -4.11
C PHE A 91 0.94 9.15 -2.66
N GLN A 92 1.32 8.10 -1.92
CA GLN A 92 1.09 7.98 -0.49
C GLN A 92 1.94 6.87 0.11
N SER A 93 2.15 6.94 1.43
CA SER A 93 2.62 5.80 2.22
C SER A 93 1.70 5.52 3.38
N LYS A 94 1.68 4.27 3.82
CA LYS A 94 0.96 3.86 5.03
C LYS A 94 1.72 2.79 5.79
N LEU A 95 1.73 2.90 7.10
CA LEU A 95 2.07 1.81 8.00
C LEU A 95 0.79 1.06 8.34
N THR A 96 0.84 -0.26 8.34
CA THR A 96 -0.27 -1.10 8.80
C THR A 96 0.19 -2.04 9.88
N ALA A 97 -0.55 -2.05 10.98
CA ALA A 97 -0.25 -2.89 12.13
C ALA A 97 -1.44 -3.81 12.43
N LYS A 98 -1.23 -5.10 12.25
CA LYS A 98 -2.11 -6.15 12.75
C LYS A 98 -1.48 -6.73 14.00
N ASP A 99 -2.01 -6.32 15.15
CA ASP A 99 -1.53 -6.83 16.43
C ASP A 99 -1.94 -8.29 16.63
N PRO A 100 -1.22 -9.03 17.48
CA PRO A 100 -1.53 -10.42 17.79
C PRO A 100 -3.00 -10.60 18.19
N GLU A 101 -3.65 -11.62 17.64
CA GLU A 101 -5.01 -12.08 17.98
C GLU A 101 -6.16 -11.07 17.75
N VAL A 102 -5.88 -9.75 17.66
CA VAL A 102 -6.89 -8.69 17.55
C VAL A 102 -6.88 -7.96 16.20
N GLY A 103 -5.81 -8.13 15.40
CA GLY A 103 -5.67 -7.46 14.11
C GLY A 103 -6.79 -7.83 13.14
N GLY A 104 -7.52 -6.82 12.61
CA GLY A 104 -8.70 -6.99 11.76
C GLY A 104 -8.39 -7.41 10.33
N ALA A 105 -9.41 -7.94 9.65
CA ALA A 105 -9.37 -8.26 8.23
C ALA A 105 -9.42 -7.00 7.35
N TRP A 106 -9.00 -7.14 6.11
CA TRP A 106 -9.22 -6.18 5.05
C TRP A 106 -9.81 -6.92 3.86
N GLU A 107 -11.01 -6.52 3.43
CA GLU A 107 -11.77 -7.27 2.44
C GLU A 107 -11.23 -7.09 1.01
N TRP A 108 -11.70 -7.92 0.06
CA TRP A 108 -11.29 -7.86 -1.34
C TRP A 108 -11.51 -6.48 -1.93
N HIS A 109 -10.45 -5.87 -2.42
CA HIS A 109 -10.49 -4.56 -3.06
C HIS A 109 -9.36 -4.40 -4.07
N GLN A 110 -9.46 -3.35 -4.85
CA GLN A 110 -8.39 -2.78 -5.66
C GLN A 110 -8.02 -1.44 -5.04
N ASP A 111 -6.73 -1.12 -4.96
CA ASP A 111 -6.30 0.22 -4.55
C ASP A 111 -6.87 1.29 -5.50
N TYR A 112 -6.95 1.00 -6.80
CA TYR A 112 -7.55 1.89 -7.80
C TYR A 112 -9.06 2.09 -7.60
N GLY A 113 -9.75 1.21 -6.89
CA GLY A 113 -11.13 1.42 -6.46
C GLY A 113 -11.29 2.66 -5.58
N TYR A 114 -10.23 3.05 -4.86
CA TYR A 114 -10.16 4.29 -4.08
C TYR A 114 -9.54 5.44 -4.88
N TRP A 115 -8.43 5.20 -5.57
CA TRP A 115 -7.64 6.25 -6.23
C TRP A 115 -8.32 6.84 -7.46
N TYR A 116 -9.15 6.07 -8.13
CA TYR A 116 -10.06 6.57 -9.17
C TYR A 116 -10.87 7.80 -8.69
N HIS A 117 -11.34 7.75 -7.44
CA HIS A 117 -12.10 8.86 -6.84
C HIS A 117 -11.21 10.03 -6.39
N ASN A 118 -9.90 9.86 -6.29
CA ASN A 118 -8.94 10.95 -6.08
C ASN A 118 -8.60 11.71 -7.38
N GLY A 119 -9.17 11.29 -8.51
CA GLY A 119 -8.98 11.94 -9.81
C GLY A 119 -7.80 11.41 -10.61
N CYS A 120 -7.25 10.24 -10.26
CA CYS A 120 -6.32 9.52 -11.12
C CYS A 120 -7.10 8.89 -12.26
N LEU A 121 -6.87 9.36 -13.50
CA LEU A 121 -7.68 8.93 -14.66
C LEU A 121 -7.32 7.53 -15.14
N GLU A 122 -6.06 7.15 -15.02
CA GLU A 122 -5.53 5.89 -15.51
C GLU A 122 -4.98 5.03 -14.37
N PRO A 123 -5.02 3.70 -14.47
CA PRO A 123 -4.45 2.80 -13.48
C PRO A 123 -2.92 2.68 -13.61
N LEU A 124 -2.24 3.78 -13.84
CA LEU A 124 -0.78 3.87 -13.94
C LEU A 124 -0.15 4.07 -12.56
N MET A 125 -0.50 3.15 -11.65
CA MET A 125 -0.13 3.20 -10.25
C MET A 125 0.17 1.79 -9.73
N PHE A 126 0.99 1.70 -8.70
CA PHE A 126 1.22 0.46 -7.96
C PHE A 126 1.56 0.73 -6.50
N SER A 127 1.50 -0.33 -5.70
CA SER A 127 1.94 -0.35 -4.30
C SER A 127 3.14 -1.29 -4.14
N CYS A 128 4.10 -0.89 -3.31
CA CYS A 128 5.11 -1.78 -2.76
C CYS A 128 4.84 -1.98 -1.27
N MET A 129 4.55 -3.21 -0.85
CA MET A 129 4.43 -3.58 0.56
C MET A 129 5.74 -4.20 1.04
N VAL A 130 6.38 -3.57 2.01
CA VAL A 130 7.58 -4.07 2.68
C VAL A 130 7.17 -4.76 3.98
N ALA A 131 7.57 -6.01 4.15
CA ALA A 131 7.35 -6.74 5.39
C ALA A 131 8.32 -6.23 6.48
N LEU A 132 7.81 -5.66 7.55
CA LEU A 132 8.61 -5.27 8.72
C LEU A 132 8.71 -6.42 9.74
N ASP A 133 7.69 -7.25 9.81
CA ASP A 133 7.67 -8.53 10.49
C ASP A 133 7.41 -9.66 9.48
N ARG A 134 7.70 -10.89 9.86
CA ARG A 134 7.36 -12.07 9.05
C ARG A 134 5.85 -12.09 8.79
N THR A 135 5.45 -12.27 7.53
CA THR A 135 4.04 -12.39 7.15
C THR A 135 3.72 -13.84 6.80
N THR A 136 2.67 -14.38 7.42
CA THR A 136 2.22 -15.75 7.25
C THR A 136 0.70 -15.80 7.06
N ARG A 137 0.16 -16.92 6.63
CA ARG A 137 -1.30 -17.10 6.57
C ARG A 137 -1.95 -16.90 7.94
N ALA A 138 -1.30 -17.39 9.00
CA ALA A 138 -1.84 -17.31 10.35
C ALA A 138 -1.98 -15.88 10.89
N ASN A 139 -1.02 -14.98 10.53
CA ASN A 139 -1.07 -13.57 10.95
C ASN A 139 -1.69 -12.63 9.91
N GLY A 140 -2.35 -13.20 8.89
CA GLY A 140 -3.09 -12.45 7.89
C GLY A 140 -2.20 -11.83 6.82
N CYS A 141 -1.31 -12.60 6.20
CA CYS A 141 -0.55 -12.15 5.02
C CYS A 141 -1.48 -11.67 3.90
N LEU A 142 -0.97 -10.84 3.00
CA LEU A 142 -1.75 -10.39 1.85
C LEU A 142 -2.08 -11.56 0.93
N GLN A 143 -3.32 -11.60 0.46
CA GLN A 143 -3.82 -12.52 -0.55
C GLN A 143 -4.06 -11.71 -1.83
N LEU A 144 -3.58 -12.20 -2.96
CA LEU A 144 -3.71 -11.54 -4.26
C LEU A 144 -4.28 -12.51 -5.30
N VAL A 145 -5.17 -12.02 -6.13
CA VAL A 145 -5.74 -12.80 -7.23
C VAL A 145 -4.84 -12.65 -8.46
N ARG A 146 -4.21 -13.76 -8.91
CA ARG A 146 -3.31 -13.76 -10.07
C ARG A 146 -4.00 -13.25 -11.32
N GLY A 147 -3.36 -12.31 -12.02
CA GLY A 147 -3.82 -11.77 -13.30
C GLY A 147 -5.05 -10.86 -13.21
N SER A 148 -5.57 -10.60 -11.99
CA SER A 148 -6.78 -9.78 -11.81
C SER A 148 -6.59 -8.32 -12.20
N HIS A 149 -5.37 -7.80 -12.27
CA HIS A 149 -5.09 -6.46 -12.76
C HIS A 149 -5.58 -6.22 -14.20
N ARG A 150 -5.70 -7.28 -15.00
CA ARG A 150 -6.20 -7.24 -16.41
C ARG A 150 -7.72 -7.14 -16.50
N LEU A 151 -8.45 -7.35 -15.39
CA LEU A 151 -9.92 -7.25 -15.36
C LEU A 151 -10.41 -5.80 -15.38
N GLY A 152 -9.49 -4.84 -15.33
CA GLY A 152 -9.82 -3.43 -15.20
C GLY A 152 -10.30 -3.07 -13.78
N ARG A 153 -10.84 -1.85 -13.63
CA ARG A 153 -11.46 -1.42 -12.38
C ARG A 153 -12.77 -2.14 -12.15
N ILE A 154 -12.88 -2.78 -11.00
CA ILE A 154 -14.13 -3.40 -10.50
C ILE A 154 -14.88 -2.37 -9.67
N ASP A 155 -16.20 -2.37 -9.74
CA ASP A 155 -16.99 -1.52 -8.86
C ASP A 155 -16.82 -1.94 -7.40
N HIS A 156 -16.74 -0.93 -6.54
CA HIS A 156 -16.64 -1.14 -5.09
C HIS A 156 -17.92 -0.68 -4.42
N VAL A 157 -18.35 -1.44 -3.44
CA VAL A 157 -19.51 -1.14 -2.62
C VAL A 157 -19.06 -0.81 -1.19
N LYS A 158 -19.87 -0.03 -0.47
CA LYS A 158 -19.57 0.31 0.91
C LYS A 158 -19.87 -0.87 1.81
N LEU A 159 -18.84 -1.33 2.53
CA LEU A 159 -18.94 -2.45 3.45
C LEU A 159 -19.15 -1.99 4.89
N THR A 160 -18.29 -1.13 5.38
CA THR A 160 -18.34 -0.54 6.73
C THR A 160 -18.18 0.98 6.65
N ALA A 161 -18.21 1.67 7.78
CA ALA A 161 -17.92 3.10 7.83
C ALA A 161 -16.49 3.41 7.33
N THR A 162 -15.58 2.43 7.38
CA THR A 162 -14.14 2.62 7.13
C THR A 162 -13.58 1.77 5.99
N GLN A 163 -14.36 0.86 5.39
CA GLN A 163 -13.93 -0.01 4.30
C GLN A 163 -14.97 -0.05 3.17
N ASN A 164 -14.47 -0.10 1.94
CA ASN A 164 -15.20 -0.53 0.75
C ASN A 164 -14.64 -1.89 0.32
N GLU A 165 -15.48 -2.69 -0.34
CA GLU A 165 -15.07 -3.95 -0.95
C GLU A 165 -15.41 -3.97 -2.43
N ALA A 166 -14.71 -4.77 -3.22
CA ALA A 166 -15.08 -5.06 -4.60
C ALA A 166 -16.42 -5.79 -4.62
N ASP A 167 -17.26 -5.51 -5.64
CA ASP A 167 -18.59 -6.10 -5.77
C ASP A 167 -18.58 -7.62 -5.48
N PRO A 168 -19.32 -8.09 -4.45
CA PRO A 168 -19.24 -9.48 -4.00
C PRO A 168 -19.65 -10.50 -5.06
N ALA A 169 -20.69 -10.18 -5.88
CA ALA A 169 -21.15 -11.08 -6.93
C ALA A 169 -20.08 -11.21 -8.02
N ARG A 170 -19.41 -10.10 -8.35
CA ARG A 170 -18.29 -10.11 -9.28
C ARG A 170 -17.11 -10.92 -8.73
N MET A 171 -16.82 -10.76 -7.43
CA MET A 171 -15.75 -11.49 -6.75
C MET A 171 -15.96 -12.99 -6.77
N GLU A 172 -17.19 -13.48 -6.57
CA GLU A 172 -17.53 -14.91 -6.66
C GLU A 172 -17.09 -15.50 -8.02
N TRP A 173 -17.42 -14.83 -9.12
CA TRP A 173 -17.03 -15.29 -10.46
C TRP A 173 -15.52 -15.25 -10.71
N ILE A 174 -14.84 -14.25 -10.16
CA ILE A 174 -13.40 -14.10 -10.30
C ILE A 174 -12.67 -15.21 -9.51
N LEU A 175 -13.05 -15.41 -8.25
CA LEU A 175 -12.44 -16.44 -7.41
C LEU A 175 -12.67 -17.87 -7.90
N ALA A 176 -13.76 -18.10 -8.64
CA ALA A 176 -14.02 -19.39 -9.29
C ALA A 176 -13.07 -19.69 -10.49
N ARG A 177 -12.34 -18.67 -11.00
CA ARG A 177 -11.53 -18.78 -12.24
C ARG A 177 -10.07 -18.41 -12.08
N HIS A 178 -9.71 -17.72 -11.00
CA HIS A 178 -8.37 -17.21 -10.77
C HIS A 178 -7.79 -17.79 -9.49
N GLU A 179 -6.49 -18.09 -9.53
CA GLU A 179 -5.74 -18.56 -8.37
C GLU A 179 -5.51 -17.42 -7.37
N VAL A 180 -5.65 -17.73 -6.09
CA VAL A 180 -5.29 -16.83 -4.99
C VAL A 180 -3.88 -17.16 -4.50
N PHE A 181 -3.00 -16.19 -4.56
CA PHE A 181 -1.64 -16.26 -4.04
C PHE A 181 -1.58 -15.66 -2.62
N HIS A 182 -0.92 -16.35 -1.71
CA HIS A 182 -0.67 -15.87 -0.34
C HIS A 182 0.77 -15.34 -0.25
N ALA A 183 0.92 -14.05 0.02
CA ALA A 183 2.22 -13.38 0.10
C ALA A 183 2.87 -13.61 1.47
N GLU A 184 3.36 -14.85 1.70
CA GLU A 184 4.19 -15.12 2.86
C GLU A 184 5.61 -14.59 2.61
N MET A 185 6.08 -13.72 3.53
CA MET A 185 7.31 -12.96 3.36
C MET A 185 8.12 -12.93 4.65
N GLU A 186 9.43 -12.90 4.51
CA GLU A 186 10.35 -12.62 5.61
C GLU A 186 10.54 -11.09 5.78
N PRO A 187 10.96 -10.61 6.96
CA PRO A 187 11.26 -9.19 7.15
C PRO A 187 12.27 -8.66 6.12
N GLY A 188 11.96 -7.53 5.51
CA GLY A 188 12.75 -6.92 4.44
C GLY A 188 12.36 -7.33 3.03
N ASP A 189 11.52 -8.35 2.85
CA ASP A 189 10.95 -8.65 1.54
C ASP A 189 9.98 -7.56 1.08
N GLY A 190 9.92 -7.31 -0.23
CA GLY A 190 9.00 -6.38 -0.86
C GLY A 190 8.03 -7.08 -1.82
N LEU A 191 6.76 -6.72 -1.74
CA LEU A 191 5.71 -7.16 -2.68
C LEU A 191 5.27 -5.96 -3.51
N PHE A 192 5.59 -5.96 -4.80
CA PHE A 192 5.10 -4.98 -5.76
C PHE A 192 3.81 -5.49 -6.39
N PHE A 193 2.76 -4.70 -6.38
CA PHE A 193 1.48 -5.09 -7.00
C PHE A 193 0.77 -3.91 -7.66
N HIS A 194 0.20 -4.18 -8.82
CA HIS A 194 -0.53 -3.21 -9.65
C HIS A 194 -1.80 -2.74 -8.93
N CYS A 195 -2.17 -1.47 -9.09
CA CYS A 195 -3.32 -0.87 -8.41
C CYS A 195 -4.68 -1.55 -8.69
N ASN A 196 -4.81 -2.25 -9.81
CA ASN A 196 -5.98 -3.06 -10.15
C ASN A 196 -5.89 -4.52 -9.69
N THR A 197 -4.78 -4.95 -9.06
CA THR A 197 -4.71 -6.30 -8.51
C THR A 197 -5.67 -6.42 -7.33
N LEU A 198 -6.63 -7.34 -7.44
CA LEU A 198 -7.54 -7.66 -6.34
C LEU A 198 -6.77 -8.31 -5.22
N HIS A 199 -6.93 -7.74 -4.02
CA HIS A 199 -6.21 -8.22 -2.84
C HIS A 199 -7.03 -8.04 -1.57
N ARG A 200 -6.72 -8.86 -0.57
CA ARG A 200 -7.29 -8.80 0.78
C ARG A 200 -6.28 -9.29 1.82
N SER A 201 -6.63 -9.20 3.08
CA SER A 201 -5.88 -9.86 4.16
C SER A 201 -6.79 -10.30 5.29
N ASP A 202 -6.65 -11.55 5.72
CA ASP A 202 -7.43 -12.07 6.85
C ASP A 202 -7.05 -11.39 8.17
N ALA A 203 -7.88 -11.57 9.18
CA ALA A 203 -7.57 -11.16 10.54
C ALA A 203 -6.32 -11.90 11.07
N ASN A 204 -5.56 -11.23 11.92
CA ASN A 204 -4.46 -11.87 12.63
C ASN A 204 -5.01 -12.71 13.80
N ARG A 205 -4.92 -14.01 13.66
CA ARG A 205 -5.36 -14.99 14.69
C ARG A 205 -4.17 -15.71 15.35
N SER A 206 -2.95 -15.17 15.14
CA SER A 206 -1.72 -15.74 15.68
C SER A 206 -1.18 -14.92 16.85
N PRO A 207 -0.27 -15.46 17.66
CA PRO A 207 0.43 -14.71 18.69
C PRO A 207 1.47 -13.73 18.14
N ASP A 208 1.75 -13.78 16.84
CA ASP A 208 2.77 -12.94 16.20
C ASP A 208 2.12 -11.69 15.58
N ARG A 209 2.73 -10.53 15.78
CA ARG A 209 2.33 -9.30 15.09
C ARG A 209 2.66 -9.38 13.60
N ARG A 210 1.98 -8.55 12.80
CA ARG A 210 2.25 -8.40 11.38
C ARG A 210 2.22 -6.93 11.01
N TRP A 211 3.38 -6.31 10.93
CA TRP A 211 3.55 -4.91 10.59
C TRP A 211 4.18 -4.75 9.21
N THR A 212 3.67 -3.81 8.44
CA THR A 212 4.14 -3.55 7.07
C THR A 212 4.17 -2.06 6.77
N LEU A 213 5.12 -1.66 5.91
CA LEU A 213 5.16 -0.36 5.26
C LEU A 213 4.66 -0.54 3.81
N LEU A 214 3.67 0.24 3.40
CA LEU A 214 3.26 0.34 2.01
C LEU A 214 3.68 1.70 1.46
N VAL A 215 4.29 1.67 0.27
CA VAL A 215 4.65 2.86 -0.51
C VAL A 215 3.95 2.78 -1.86
N CYS A 216 3.17 3.78 -2.18
CA CYS A 216 2.39 3.82 -3.43
C CYS A 216 2.93 4.90 -4.34
N TYR A 217 3.09 4.55 -5.62
CA TYR A 217 3.59 5.45 -6.67
C TYR A 217 2.57 5.63 -7.76
N ASN A 218 2.59 6.83 -8.34
CA ASN A 218 1.82 7.16 -9.53
C ASN A 218 2.75 7.66 -10.63
N ALA A 219 2.42 7.40 -11.89
CA ALA A 219 3.13 7.99 -13.02
C ALA A 219 2.94 9.50 -13.04
N ALA A 220 4.01 10.27 -13.30
CA ALA A 220 3.94 11.74 -13.36
C ALA A 220 2.90 12.23 -14.37
N ARG A 221 2.74 11.53 -15.50
CA ARG A 221 1.73 11.82 -16.52
C ARG A 221 0.28 11.54 -16.11
N ASN A 222 0.05 10.88 -14.98
CA ASN A 222 -1.25 10.53 -14.41
C ASN A 222 -1.54 11.32 -13.13
N ASP A 223 -1.10 12.58 -13.06
CA ASP A 223 -1.28 13.43 -11.89
C ASP A 223 -2.76 13.49 -11.44
N ALA A 224 -2.96 13.39 -10.14
CA ALA A 224 -4.30 13.42 -9.56
C ALA A 224 -4.96 14.79 -9.76
N LEU A 225 -6.16 14.80 -10.36
CA LEU A 225 -6.88 16.04 -10.67
C LEU A 225 -7.51 16.68 -9.41
N ARG A 226 -7.78 15.88 -8.37
CA ARG A 226 -8.22 16.40 -7.08
C ARG A 226 -7.02 16.74 -6.23
N ARG A 227 -6.88 18.03 -5.91
CA ARG A 227 -5.73 18.58 -5.18
C ARG A 227 -5.97 18.80 -3.69
N GLU A 228 -7.17 18.49 -3.22
CA GLU A 228 -7.62 18.73 -1.84
C GLU A 228 -6.83 17.92 -0.80
N ASP A 229 -6.25 16.80 -1.24
CA ASP A 229 -5.57 15.83 -0.36
C ASP A 229 -4.04 15.89 -0.42
N ASP A 230 -3.47 16.92 -1.06
CA ASP A 230 -2.02 17.07 -1.24
C ASP A 230 -1.32 15.85 -1.91
N ARG A 231 -2.02 15.20 -2.85
CA ARG A 231 -1.54 14.03 -3.62
C ARG A 231 -1.12 14.39 -5.04
N SER A 232 -0.97 15.68 -5.34
CA SER A 232 -0.49 16.15 -6.63
C SER A 232 0.96 15.74 -6.86
N TYR A 233 1.32 15.68 -8.13
CA TYR A 233 2.69 15.42 -8.54
C TYR A 233 3.69 16.36 -7.85
N VAL A 234 4.71 15.74 -7.28
CA VAL A 234 5.93 16.39 -6.80
C VAL A 234 7.11 15.52 -7.26
N PRO A 235 8.11 16.08 -7.95
CA PRO A 235 9.29 15.34 -8.34
C PRO A 235 9.91 14.61 -7.13
N LEU A 236 10.27 13.33 -7.32
CA LEU A 236 10.99 12.60 -6.29
C LEU A 236 12.46 13.02 -6.27
N ASP A 237 12.91 13.50 -5.13
CA ASP A 237 14.33 13.68 -4.85
C ASP A 237 14.96 12.31 -4.52
N LYS A 238 15.37 11.60 -5.59
CA LYS A 238 15.92 10.24 -5.49
C LYS A 238 17.24 10.25 -4.71
N VAL A 239 17.35 9.35 -3.73
CA VAL A 239 18.54 9.14 -2.92
C VAL A 239 19.17 7.78 -3.23
N ASP A 240 20.46 7.61 -2.94
CA ASP A 240 21.13 6.32 -3.09
C ASP A 240 20.63 5.30 -2.03
N ASP A 241 20.83 4.02 -2.31
CA ASP A 241 20.31 2.93 -1.47
C ASP A 241 20.90 2.88 -0.05
N GLY A 242 22.05 3.51 0.20
CA GLY A 242 22.66 3.62 1.52
C GLY A 242 22.11 4.77 2.38
N ALA A 243 21.29 5.64 1.83
CA ALA A 243 20.83 6.86 2.50
C ALA A 243 20.07 6.56 3.81
N LEU A 244 19.25 5.51 3.83
CA LEU A 244 18.49 5.10 5.01
C LEU A 244 19.40 4.73 6.17
N LYS A 245 20.42 3.90 5.93
CA LYS A 245 21.39 3.51 6.95
C LYS A 245 22.20 4.69 7.46
N ARG A 246 22.68 5.56 6.55
CA ARG A 246 23.43 6.76 6.96
C ARG A 246 22.62 7.73 7.80
N ALA A 247 21.33 7.84 7.54
CA ALA A 247 20.42 8.68 8.32
C ALA A 247 20.13 8.10 9.71
N GLY A 248 20.26 6.78 9.87
CA GLY A 248 19.91 6.09 11.10
C GLY A 248 18.43 6.23 11.44
N LEU A 249 18.10 6.22 12.72
CA LEU A 249 16.71 6.34 13.20
C LEU A 249 16.23 7.80 13.12
N ARG A 250 15.78 8.21 11.94
CA ARG A 250 15.20 9.55 11.72
C ARG A 250 13.68 9.45 11.67
N PHE A 251 13.02 10.08 12.64
CA PHE A 251 11.55 10.09 12.75
C PHE A 251 10.88 11.04 11.77
N ALA A 252 9.61 10.79 11.46
CA ALA A 252 8.73 11.69 10.75
C ALA A 252 8.40 12.91 11.64
N GLY A 253 7.95 14.00 11.03
CA GLY A 253 7.51 15.19 11.77
C GLY A 253 8.61 16.16 12.20
N GLY A 254 9.87 15.80 12.11
CA GLY A 254 10.98 16.72 12.39
C GLY A 254 11.05 17.91 11.45
N SER A 255 10.59 17.74 10.21
CA SER A 255 10.48 18.78 9.17
C SER A 255 9.04 19.10 8.79
N GLY A 256 8.04 18.34 9.29
CA GLY A 256 6.65 18.45 8.87
C GLY A 256 6.39 18.01 7.42
N ALA A 257 7.37 17.35 6.77
CA ALA A 257 7.32 17.07 5.35
C ALA A 257 6.39 15.88 4.98
N GLU A 258 6.11 14.98 5.90
CA GLU A 258 5.36 13.77 5.64
C GLU A 258 3.83 13.96 5.55
N HIS A 259 3.29 15.08 5.87
CA HIS A 259 1.86 15.40 5.78
C HIS A 259 0.93 14.23 6.15
N PHE A 260 0.95 13.86 7.43
CA PHE A 260 0.06 12.82 7.96
C PHE A 260 -1.41 13.21 7.81
N THR A 261 -2.25 12.26 7.45
CA THR A 261 -3.69 12.46 7.39
C THR A 261 -4.38 11.80 8.58
N SER A 262 -5.23 12.56 9.26
CA SER A 262 -6.02 12.08 10.40
C SER A 262 -7.31 11.36 9.97
N LYS A 263 -7.75 11.56 8.74
CA LYS A 263 -8.98 10.96 8.18
C LYS A 263 -8.71 10.51 6.75
N PRO A 264 -8.26 9.26 6.52
CA PRO A 264 -8.12 8.76 5.16
C PRO A 264 -9.47 8.84 4.46
N TYR A 265 -9.45 9.38 3.25
CA TYR A 265 -10.63 9.47 2.41
C TYR A 265 -11.14 8.07 2.07
N VAL A 266 -12.37 7.79 2.44
CA VAL A 266 -13.12 6.62 1.98
C VAL A 266 -14.22 7.14 1.05
N PRO A 267 -14.11 6.91 -0.27
CA PRO A 267 -15.09 7.42 -1.22
C PRO A 267 -16.50 6.95 -0.83
N ASP A 268 -17.49 7.84 -0.85
CA ASP A 268 -18.90 7.42 -0.89
C ASP A 268 -19.23 6.98 -2.31
N VAL A 269 -18.98 5.70 -2.59
CA VAL A 269 -19.21 5.09 -3.90
C VAL A 269 -20.69 5.13 -4.29
N ALA A 270 -21.61 5.14 -3.32
CA ALA A 270 -23.04 5.25 -3.59
C ALA A 270 -23.46 6.68 -3.99
N ALA A 271 -22.80 7.71 -3.45
CA ALA A 271 -23.03 9.08 -3.89
C ALA A 271 -22.50 9.36 -5.29
N ALA A 272 -21.40 8.70 -5.68
CA ALA A 272 -20.85 8.80 -7.03
C ALA A 272 -21.77 8.17 -8.08
N ALA A 273 -22.39 7.02 -7.79
CA ALA A 273 -23.37 6.39 -8.66
C ALA A 273 -24.61 7.27 -8.89
N ARG A 274 -25.15 7.87 -7.83
CA ARG A 274 -26.31 8.79 -7.92
C ARG A 274 -26.05 10.06 -8.71
N ARG A 275 -24.79 10.48 -8.90
CA ARG A 275 -24.43 11.61 -9.77
C ARG A 275 -24.35 11.24 -11.25
N ALA A 276 -24.08 9.98 -11.56
CA ALA A 276 -24.02 9.47 -12.93
C ALA A 276 -25.42 9.21 -13.53
N GLU A 277 -26.47 9.11 -12.67
CA GLU A 277 -27.86 8.91 -13.07
C GLU A 277 -28.64 10.24 -13.31
N ARG A 278 -27.97 11.39 -13.14
CA ARG A 278 -28.50 12.74 -13.40
C ARG A 278 -27.87 13.37 -14.61
#